data_b615370c3f2a50e5099d8e75dac4b692
#
_entry.id   b615370c3f2a50e5099d8e75dac4b692
#
_cell.length_a   1.000
_cell.length_b   1.000
_cell.length_c   1.000
_cell.angle_alpha   90.00
_cell.angle_beta   90.00
_cell.angle_gamma   90.00
#
_symmetry.space_group_name_H-M   'P 1'
#
loop_
_entity.id
_entity.type
_entity.pdbx_description
1 polymer ?
#
loop_
_entity_poly.entity_id
_entity_poly.type
_entity_poly.pdbx_seq_one_letter_code
_entity_poly.pdbx_strand_id
1 'polypeptide(L)'
;MLKKVLLAILDNFEGYVSQVLLAFFVLILLLQIFLRQFGHPLYWTEELARYSFVWFVFFGASYAARLAAHNRVTIQFRPFPKWVGDACMLLSDGVWLFFNIVMVVESLTVIRELREFPYATPALDWQLSYIYFIFPIAFTLMSARIIQVNV
;
A
#
# COMPACT_ATOMS: atom_id res chain seq x y z
N MET A 1 -1.96 28.67 10.83
CA MET A 1 -2.73 28.14 9.70
C MET A 1 -1.91 27.14 8.88
N LEU A 2 -0.72 27.51 8.44
CA LEU A 2 0.20 26.65 7.64
C LEU A 2 0.53 25.31 8.32
N LYS A 3 0.82 25.29 9.62
CA LYS A 3 1.14 24.06 10.39
C LYS A 3 -0.03 23.07 10.41
N LYS A 4 -1.28 23.53 10.53
CA LYS A 4 -2.47 22.67 10.48
C LYS A 4 -2.71 22.07 9.09
N VAL A 5 -2.48 22.85 8.04
CA VAL A 5 -2.59 22.39 6.65
C VAL A 5 -1.49 21.36 6.35
N LEU A 6 -0.26 21.61 6.77
CA LEU A 6 0.86 20.69 6.59
C LEU A 6 0.62 19.36 7.31
N LEU A 7 0.13 19.40 8.55
CA LEU A 7 -0.23 18.19 9.30
C LEU A 7 -1.37 17.42 8.62
N ALA A 8 -2.41 18.12 8.13
CA ALA A 8 -3.52 17.49 7.42
C ALA A 8 -3.07 16.83 6.08
N ILE A 9 -2.10 17.45 5.38
CA ILE A 9 -1.51 16.86 4.17
C ILE A 9 -0.68 15.63 4.51
N LEU A 10 0.15 15.69 5.54
CA LEU A 10 0.94 14.54 6.01
C LEU A 10 0.05 13.40 6.50
N ASP A 11 -1.05 13.72 7.16
CA ASP A 11 -2.02 12.73 7.63
C ASP A 11 -2.76 12.02 6.49
N ASN A 12 -3.04 12.72 5.39
CA ASN A 12 -3.77 12.14 4.24
C ASN A 12 -2.87 11.83 3.04
N PHE A 13 -1.55 11.91 3.19
CA PHE A 13 -0.58 11.74 2.11
C PHE A 13 -0.80 10.42 1.34
N GLU A 14 -0.99 9.32 2.06
CA GLU A 14 -1.21 7.99 1.46
C GLU A 14 -2.48 7.96 0.60
N GLY A 15 -3.55 8.63 1.05
CA GLY A 15 -4.81 8.74 0.30
C GLY A 15 -4.63 9.54 -0.98
N TYR A 16 -3.93 10.67 -0.95
CA TYR A 16 -3.68 11.48 -2.13
C TYR A 16 -2.78 10.75 -3.14
N VAL A 17 -1.70 10.11 -2.67
CA VAL A 17 -0.82 9.31 -3.53
C VAL A 17 -1.59 8.16 -4.18
N SER A 18 -2.41 7.46 -3.41
CA SER A 18 -3.26 6.38 -3.93
C SER A 18 -4.23 6.87 -5.01
N GLN A 19 -4.90 8.02 -4.81
CA GLN A 19 -5.82 8.61 -5.79
C GLN A 19 -5.10 9.00 -7.08
N VAL A 20 -3.92 9.63 -6.98
CA VAL A 20 -3.11 9.99 -8.15
C VAL A 20 -2.66 8.76 -8.92
N LEU A 21 -2.19 7.73 -8.22
CA LEU A 21 -1.78 6.47 -8.83
C LEU A 21 -2.95 5.75 -9.52
N LEU A 22 -4.14 5.78 -8.92
CA LEU A 22 -5.34 5.22 -9.53
C LEU A 22 -5.71 5.96 -10.82
N ALA A 23 -5.72 7.29 -10.77
CA ALA A 23 -6.01 8.12 -11.96
C ALA A 23 -4.98 7.86 -13.07
N PHE A 24 -3.70 7.80 -12.72
CA PHE A 24 -2.61 7.49 -13.65
C PHE A 24 -2.76 6.09 -14.26
N PHE A 25 -3.04 5.08 -13.44
CA PHE A 25 -3.31 3.71 -13.90
C PHE A 25 -4.46 3.64 -14.91
N VAL A 26 -5.59 4.30 -14.58
CA VAL A 26 -6.77 4.32 -15.47
C VAL A 26 -6.44 5.03 -16.80
N LEU A 27 -5.74 6.16 -16.73
CA LEU A 27 -5.35 6.92 -17.95
C LEU A 27 -4.42 6.10 -18.86
N ILE A 28 -3.44 5.39 -18.28
CA ILE A 28 -2.55 4.53 -19.07
C ILE A 28 -3.30 3.36 -19.69
N LEU A 29 -4.24 2.73 -18.97
CA LEU A 29 -5.07 1.67 -19.54
C LEU A 29 -5.95 2.18 -20.69
N LEU A 30 -6.56 3.34 -20.52
CA LEU A 30 -7.33 3.96 -21.62
C LEU A 30 -6.45 4.25 -22.83
N LEU A 31 -5.28 4.83 -22.63
CA LEU A 31 -4.30 5.07 -23.67
C LEU A 31 -3.90 3.77 -24.39
N GLN A 32 -3.63 2.70 -23.63
CA GLN A 32 -3.29 1.39 -24.18
C GLN A 32 -4.41 0.82 -25.04
N ILE A 33 -5.66 0.87 -24.58
CA ILE A 33 -6.83 0.40 -25.33
C ILE A 33 -6.97 1.20 -26.64
N PHE A 34 -6.83 2.52 -26.57
CA PHE A 34 -6.94 3.41 -27.73
C PHE A 34 -5.87 3.08 -28.78
N LEU A 35 -4.60 3.04 -28.37
CA LEU A 35 -3.48 2.77 -29.28
C LEU A 35 -3.55 1.38 -29.89
N ARG A 36 -4.01 0.39 -29.12
CA ARG A 36 -4.23 -0.97 -29.64
C ARG A 36 -5.30 -0.99 -30.73
N GLN A 37 -6.37 -0.19 -30.59
CA GLN A 37 -7.43 -0.10 -31.60
C GLN A 37 -6.93 0.50 -32.93
N PHE A 38 -5.92 1.37 -32.88
CA PHE A 38 -5.28 1.96 -34.06
C PHE A 38 -4.11 1.12 -34.61
N GLY A 39 -3.91 -0.09 -34.11
CA GLY A 39 -2.86 -0.99 -34.59
C GLY A 39 -1.44 -0.67 -34.07
N HIS A 40 -1.31 0.20 -33.07
CA HIS A 40 -0.04 0.59 -32.45
C HIS A 40 0.05 0.13 -30.99
N PRO A 41 0.16 -1.18 -30.69
CA PRO A 41 0.28 -1.65 -29.32
C PRO A 41 1.62 -1.23 -28.71
N LEU A 42 1.58 -0.60 -27.53
CA LEU A 42 2.76 -0.21 -26.77
C LEU A 42 2.92 -1.17 -25.59
N TYR A 43 3.90 -2.05 -25.60
CA TYR A 43 4.12 -3.04 -24.52
C TYR A 43 4.53 -2.41 -23.19
N TRP A 44 5.21 -1.27 -23.20
CA TRP A 44 5.62 -0.57 -21.99
C TRP A 44 4.43 0.02 -21.19
N THR A 45 3.31 0.31 -21.83
CA THR A 45 2.12 0.83 -21.14
C THR A 45 1.48 -0.22 -20.25
N GLU A 46 1.55 -1.51 -20.66
CA GLU A 46 1.06 -2.62 -19.84
C GLU A 46 1.89 -2.79 -18.56
N GLU A 47 3.22 -2.76 -18.68
CA GLU A 47 4.10 -2.85 -17.52
C GLU A 47 3.90 -1.66 -16.57
N LEU A 48 3.84 -0.45 -17.11
CA LEU A 48 3.67 0.76 -16.32
C LEU A 48 2.31 0.78 -15.59
N ALA A 49 1.24 0.31 -16.25
CA ALA A 49 -0.07 0.15 -15.63
C ALA A 49 -0.03 -0.85 -14.47
N ARG A 50 0.62 -2.02 -14.67
CA ARG A 50 0.76 -3.05 -13.64
C ARG A 50 1.48 -2.54 -12.41
N TYR A 51 2.60 -1.84 -12.58
CA TYR A 51 3.38 -1.30 -11.46
C TYR A 51 2.66 -0.16 -10.74
N SER A 52 2.00 0.72 -11.48
CA SER A 52 1.17 1.78 -10.91
C SER A 52 0.02 1.20 -10.08
N PHE A 53 -0.60 0.12 -10.55
CA PHE A 53 -1.65 -0.59 -9.82
C PHE A 53 -1.13 -1.19 -8.51
N VAL A 54 0.02 -1.85 -8.52
CA VAL A 54 0.63 -2.41 -7.31
C VAL A 54 0.88 -1.30 -6.29
N TRP A 55 1.49 -0.20 -6.70
CA TRP A 55 1.76 0.94 -5.83
C TRP A 55 0.46 1.56 -5.29
N PHE A 56 -0.56 1.72 -6.15
CA PHE A 56 -1.89 2.17 -5.74
C PHE A 56 -2.48 1.31 -4.64
N VAL A 57 -2.47 -0.02 -4.82
CA VAL A 57 -3.04 -0.97 -3.86
C VAL A 57 -2.35 -0.86 -2.50
N PHE A 58 -1.03 -0.79 -2.47
CA PHE A 58 -0.28 -0.75 -1.21
C PHE A 58 -0.40 0.59 -0.47
N PHE A 59 -0.38 1.73 -1.17
CA PHE A 59 -0.69 3.03 -0.55
C PHE A 59 -2.16 3.11 -0.11
N GLY A 60 -3.07 2.57 -0.90
CA GLY A 60 -4.49 2.47 -0.55
C GLY A 60 -4.73 1.61 0.68
N ALA A 61 -4.03 0.47 0.80
CA ALA A 61 -4.10 -0.40 1.97
C ALA A 61 -3.56 0.28 3.24
N SER A 62 -2.47 1.04 3.13
CA SER A 62 -1.96 1.85 4.26
C SER A 62 -2.97 2.91 4.70
N TYR A 63 -3.60 3.60 3.76
CA TYR A 63 -4.67 4.56 4.04
C TYR A 63 -5.91 3.88 4.65
N ALA A 64 -6.32 2.72 4.12
CA ALA A 64 -7.43 1.94 4.63
C ALA A 64 -7.16 1.42 6.06
N ALA A 65 -5.93 1.03 6.38
CA ALA A 65 -5.55 0.62 7.74
C ALA A 65 -5.79 1.75 8.76
N ARG A 66 -5.51 3.00 8.38
CA ARG A 66 -5.85 4.17 9.22
C ARG A 66 -7.34 4.33 9.42
N LEU A 67 -8.16 4.19 8.37
CA LEU A 67 -9.61 4.32 8.45
C LEU A 67 -10.27 3.15 9.18
N ALA A 68 -9.80 1.92 8.96
CA ALA A 68 -10.32 0.71 9.58
C ALA A 68 -10.16 0.73 11.11
N ALA A 69 -9.12 1.37 11.62
CA ALA A 69 -8.92 1.54 13.05
C ALA A 69 -10.03 2.37 13.72
N HIS A 70 -10.70 3.26 12.99
CA HIS A 70 -11.86 4.01 13.47
C HIS A 70 -13.19 3.25 13.32
N ASN A 71 -13.26 2.25 12.43
CA ASN A 71 -14.48 1.52 12.08
C ASN A 71 -14.49 0.08 12.60
N ARG A 72 -13.93 -0.17 13.78
CA ARG A 72 -13.93 -1.51 14.38
C ARG A 72 -15.37 -1.96 14.70
N VAL A 73 -15.76 -3.12 14.17
CA VAL A 73 -17.06 -3.72 14.43
C VAL A 73 -17.02 -4.39 15.82
N THR A 74 -17.54 -3.70 16.83
CA THR A 74 -17.56 -4.18 18.23
C THR A 74 -18.88 -4.81 18.63
N ILE A 75 -19.88 -4.87 17.72
CA ILE A 75 -21.22 -5.38 18.02
C ILE A 75 -21.19 -6.83 18.52
N GLN A 76 -20.30 -7.65 17.99
CA GLN A 76 -20.15 -9.06 18.37
C GLN A 76 -19.66 -9.26 19.82
N PHE A 77 -19.05 -8.23 20.44
CA PHE A 77 -18.58 -8.30 21.82
C PHE A 77 -19.59 -7.78 22.84
N ARG A 78 -20.77 -7.28 22.41
CA ARG A 78 -21.83 -6.80 23.31
C ARG A 78 -22.27 -7.80 24.39
N PRO A 79 -22.37 -9.13 24.14
CA PRO A 79 -22.76 -10.09 25.16
C PRO A 79 -21.63 -10.42 26.16
N PHE A 80 -20.40 -10.00 25.89
CA PHE A 80 -19.23 -10.29 26.72
C PHE A 80 -18.82 -9.11 27.60
N PRO A 81 -18.10 -9.34 28.71
CA PRO A 81 -17.51 -8.27 29.52
C PRO A 81 -16.54 -7.42 28.67
N LYS A 82 -16.43 -6.12 28.96
CA LYS A 82 -15.61 -5.16 28.19
C LYS A 82 -14.16 -5.63 28.02
N TRP A 83 -13.56 -6.22 29.06
CA TRP A 83 -12.17 -6.69 29.00
C TRP A 83 -11.92 -7.75 27.91
N VAL A 84 -12.93 -8.56 27.56
CA VAL A 84 -12.83 -9.55 26.47
C VAL A 84 -12.70 -8.85 25.13
N GLY A 85 -13.52 -7.82 24.89
CA GLY A 85 -13.44 -7.03 23.68
C GLY A 85 -12.08 -6.33 23.53
N ASP A 86 -11.62 -5.69 24.60
CA ASP A 86 -10.35 -4.98 24.63
C ASP A 86 -9.16 -5.95 24.41
N ALA A 87 -9.17 -7.12 25.06
CA ALA A 87 -8.15 -8.14 24.86
C ALA A 87 -8.12 -8.70 23.44
N CYS A 88 -9.29 -8.95 22.84
CA CYS A 88 -9.38 -9.41 21.45
C CYS A 88 -8.87 -8.36 20.46
N MET A 89 -9.18 -7.08 20.69
CA MET A 89 -8.69 -5.99 19.84
C MET A 89 -7.16 -5.85 19.95
N LEU A 90 -6.63 -5.89 21.16
CA LEU A 90 -5.18 -5.82 21.37
C LEU A 90 -4.45 -7.01 20.74
N LEU A 91 -5.01 -8.23 20.87
CA LEU A 91 -4.46 -9.41 20.23
C LEU A 91 -4.47 -9.29 18.69
N SER A 92 -5.59 -8.83 18.12
CA SER A 92 -5.72 -8.59 16.69
C SER A 92 -4.67 -7.61 16.17
N ASP A 93 -4.47 -6.49 16.87
CA ASP A 93 -3.48 -5.49 16.51
C ASP A 93 -2.05 -6.03 16.66
N GLY A 94 -1.80 -6.83 17.69
CA GLY A 94 -0.52 -7.50 17.89
C GLY A 94 -0.18 -8.48 16.77
N VAL A 95 -1.14 -9.32 16.36
CA VAL A 95 -0.97 -10.25 15.22
C VAL A 95 -0.74 -9.49 13.92
N TRP A 96 -1.49 -8.43 13.68
CA TRP A 96 -1.31 -7.61 12.47
C TRP A 96 0.05 -6.92 12.45
N LEU A 97 0.48 -6.36 13.57
CA LEU A 97 1.79 -5.72 13.70
C LEU A 97 2.94 -6.72 13.50
N PHE A 98 2.82 -7.90 14.09
CA PHE A 98 3.77 -8.99 13.86
C PHE A 98 3.86 -9.37 12.39
N PHE A 99 2.72 -9.57 11.72
CA PHE A 99 2.68 -9.86 10.28
C PHE A 99 3.37 -8.78 9.46
N ASN A 100 3.08 -7.49 9.72
CA ASN A 100 3.70 -6.39 9.00
C ASN A 100 5.24 -6.36 9.19
N ILE A 101 5.74 -6.64 10.40
CA ILE A 101 7.17 -6.70 10.67
C ILE A 101 7.83 -7.83 9.85
N VAL A 102 7.22 -9.01 9.86
CA VAL A 102 7.70 -10.14 9.04
C VAL A 102 7.74 -9.75 7.58
N MET A 103 6.68 -9.13 7.05
CA MET A 103 6.61 -8.70 5.66
C MET A 103 7.65 -7.63 5.30
N VAL A 104 8.00 -6.74 6.22
CA VAL A 104 9.11 -5.79 6.02
C VAL A 104 10.43 -6.53 5.89
N VAL A 105 10.73 -7.45 6.79
CA VAL A 105 11.99 -8.22 6.77
C VAL A 105 12.12 -9.04 5.49
N GLU A 106 11.07 -9.80 5.14
CA GLU A 106 11.06 -10.62 3.94
C GLU A 106 11.16 -9.78 2.65
N SER A 107 10.46 -8.65 2.58
CA SER A 107 10.56 -7.77 1.42
C SER A 107 11.97 -7.18 1.24
N LEU A 108 12.67 -6.87 2.32
CA LEU A 108 14.07 -6.42 2.25
C LEU A 108 15.01 -7.55 1.78
N THR A 109 14.73 -8.79 2.18
CA THR A 109 15.47 -9.97 1.70
C THR A 109 15.30 -10.15 0.21
N VAL A 110 14.05 -10.11 -0.29
CA VAL A 110 13.76 -10.19 -1.74
C VAL A 110 14.43 -9.04 -2.52
N ILE A 111 14.40 -7.82 -2.00
CA ILE A 111 15.08 -6.67 -2.66
C ILE A 111 16.60 -6.90 -2.73
N ARG A 112 17.21 -7.50 -1.70
CA ARG A 112 18.63 -7.85 -1.69
C ARG A 112 18.95 -8.89 -2.76
N GLU A 113 18.17 -9.97 -2.83
CA GLU A 113 18.31 -11.00 -3.86
C GLU A 113 18.17 -10.43 -5.28
N LEU A 114 17.16 -9.56 -5.51
CA LEU A 114 16.96 -8.89 -6.80
C LEU A 114 18.11 -7.91 -7.16
N ARG A 115 18.91 -7.48 -6.19
CA ARG A 115 20.13 -6.69 -6.45
C ARG A 115 21.34 -7.57 -6.74
N GLU A 116 21.43 -8.74 -6.13
CA GLU A 116 22.49 -9.72 -6.40
C GLU A 116 22.28 -10.38 -7.76
N PHE A 117 21.04 -10.66 -8.14
CA PHE A 117 20.63 -11.20 -9.43
C PHE A 117 19.70 -10.20 -10.15
N PRO A 118 20.27 -9.16 -10.80
CA PRO A 118 19.48 -8.12 -11.41
C PRO A 118 18.55 -8.66 -12.50
N TYR A 119 17.27 -8.42 -12.35
CA TYR A 119 16.25 -8.72 -13.36
C TYR A 119 15.66 -7.40 -13.87
N ALA A 120 15.85 -7.15 -15.17
CA ALA A 120 15.24 -6.00 -15.84
C ALA A 120 13.89 -6.39 -16.43
N THR A 121 12.94 -5.45 -16.39
CA THR A 121 11.61 -5.66 -16.95
C THR A 121 11.66 -5.65 -18.48
N PRO A 122 10.88 -6.51 -19.18
CA PRO A 122 11.04 -6.72 -20.62
C PRO A 122 10.76 -5.51 -21.50
N ALA A 123 9.88 -4.60 -21.09
CA ALA A 123 9.46 -3.47 -21.93
C ALA A 123 10.01 -2.11 -21.47
N LEU A 124 10.17 -1.90 -20.14
CA LEU A 124 10.68 -0.65 -19.57
C LEU A 124 12.18 -0.71 -19.25
N ASP A 125 12.78 -1.91 -19.27
CA ASP A 125 14.18 -2.14 -18.87
C ASP A 125 14.51 -1.61 -17.45
N TRP A 126 13.51 -1.57 -16.58
CA TRP A 126 13.67 -1.15 -15.19
C TRP A 126 14.08 -2.33 -14.32
N GLN A 127 14.97 -2.07 -13.38
CA GLN A 127 15.30 -3.10 -12.38
C GLN A 127 14.09 -3.37 -11.48
N LEU A 128 13.69 -4.62 -11.40
CA LEU A 128 12.54 -5.07 -10.61
C LEU A 128 12.68 -4.71 -9.13
N SER A 129 13.91 -4.62 -8.61
CA SER A 129 14.20 -4.19 -7.24
C SER A 129 13.59 -2.83 -6.89
N TYR A 130 13.52 -1.88 -7.84
CA TYR A 130 12.92 -0.56 -7.59
C TYR A 130 11.41 -0.64 -7.36
N ILE A 131 10.75 -1.55 -8.08
CA ILE A 131 9.31 -1.74 -7.97
C ILE A 131 8.97 -2.38 -6.62
N TYR A 132 9.82 -3.29 -6.15
CA TYR A 132 9.64 -4.00 -4.88
C TYR A 132 9.81 -3.12 -3.63
N PHE A 133 10.40 -1.92 -3.75
CA PHE A 133 10.50 -0.98 -2.63
C PHE A 133 9.16 -0.55 -2.04
N ILE A 134 8.07 -0.68 -2.79
CA ILE A 134 6.73 -0.38 -2.26
C ILE A 134 6.37 -1.25 -1.05
N PHE A 135 6.81 -2.52 -1.01
CA PHE A 135 6.43 -3.44 0.06
C PHE A 135 6.94 -2.99 1.44
N PRO A 136 8.27 -2.79 1.66
CA PRO A 136 8.74 -2.35 2.97
C PRO A 136 8.21 -0.96 3.34
N ILE A 137 8.02 -0.06 2.38
CA ILE A 137 7.44 1.26 2.63
C ILE A 137 6.00 1.12 3.12
N ALA A 138 5.17 0.38 2.42
CA ALA A 138 3.75 0.24 2.75
C ALA A 138 3.52 -0.49 4.08
N PHE A 139 4.24 -1.61 4.34
CA PHE A 139 4.10 -2.34 5.59
C PHE A 139 4.62 -1.53 6.80
N THR A 140 5.66 -0.72 6.60
CA THR A 140 6.13 0.22 7.63
C THR A 140 5.09 1.30 7.92
N LEU A 141 4.49 1.89 6.87
CA LEU A 141 3.42 2.87 7.00
C LEU A 141 2.19 2.26 7.70
N MET A 142 1.76 1.06 7.31
CA MET A 142 0.65 0.35 7.97
C MET A 142 0.95 0.14 9.47
N SER A 143 2.16 -0.29 9.82
CA SER A 143 2.56 -0.47 11.22
C SER A 143 2.50 0.85 11.99
N ALA A 144 3.02 1.93 11.41
CA ALA A 144 2.97 3.26 12.01
C ALA A 144 1.52 3.73 12.24
N ARG A 145 0.62 3.46 11.29
CA ARG A 145 -0.81 3.81 11.42
C ARG A 145 -1.53 3.00 12.50
N ILE A 146 -1.22 1.70 12.63
CA ILE A 146 -1.78 0.87 13.72
C ILE A 146 -1.34 1.43 15.08
N ILE A 147 -0.07 1.76 15.23
CA ILE A 147 0.44 2.33 16.49
C ILE A 147 -0.20 3.70 16.76
N GLN A 148 -0.30 4.58 15.74
CA GLN A 148 -0.88 5.91 15.87
C GLN A 148 -2.33 5.89 16.35
N VAL A 149 -3.09 4.87 15.99
CA VAL A 149 -4.51 4.76 16.35
C VAL A 149 -4.71 4.17 17.74
N ASN A 150 -3.76 3.37 18.23
CA ASN A 150 -3.82 2.73 19.55
C ASN A 150 -3.20 3.57 20.67
N VAL A 151 -2.49 4.67 20.34
CA VAL A 151 -1.93 5.65 21.27
C VAL A 151 -2.80 6.90 21.36
#